data_a16f918f607ba7260900e0143635cdd5
#
_entry.id   a16f918f607ba7260900e0143635cdd5
#
_cell.length_a   1.000
_cell.length_b   1.000
_cell.length_c   1.000
_cell.angle_alpha   90.00
_cell.angle_beta   90.00
_cell.angle_gamma   90.00
#
_symmetry.space_group_name_H-M   'P 1'
#
loop_
_entity.id
_entity.type
_entity.pdbx_description
1 polymer ?
#
loop_
_entity_poly.entity_id
_entity_poly.type
_entity_poly.pdbx_seq_one_letter_code
_entity_poly.pdbx_strand_id
1 'polypeptide(L)'
;MMRLAIISSHPIQYYAPWFRQLATVPDLMIRVFYLWDFGVTEKIDAGFQKAVQWDVPLLSGYDYEFVPNTSSDPGTHHFWGLQNPLLTLCVKAFAPDIVLMMNYNHASLYRFLWRWNSTPILFRGDSHRLIPASGVKAALRRRVISMIYRRFAACLYVGKANAEYLRFHGVKHLFFSPHAIDNDRFISQADSANLAAIQWKQELGIPPDHRVILFAGKFESKKRPIDLLDAFIAAQLPNVSLLMVGSGSLEAELKAQSFDNVYFAPFQNQSLMPRTYAIADVVVLPSYGAWETWGLAINEAMCLARPVIISSHVGCAQDLVTPFENGLIFPAGDVSALTDCLREAFSDFDRLRAWGAASQARIAQYSYTQTTAGLQQAIAFLSGA
;
A
#
# COMPACT_ATOMS: atom_id res chain seq x y z
N MET A 1 -3.55 -25.41 -19.82
CA MET A 1 -3.20 -23.99 -19.55
C MET A 1 -4.41 -23.30 -18.95
N MET A 2 -4.33 -22.88 -17.69
CA MET A 2 -5.40 -22.19 -16.95
C MET A 2 -5.49 -20.71 -17.38
N ARG A 3 -6.69 -20.19 -17.54
CA ARG A 3 -6.94 -18.78 -17.95
C ARG A 3 -7.50 -17.99 -16.77
N LEU A 4 -6.73 -17.02 -16.29
CA LEU A 4 -7.08 -16.15 -15.19
C LEU A 4 -7.41 -14.73 -15.69
N ALA A 5 -8.65 -14.30 -15.56
CA ALA A 5 -9.03 -12.91 -15.75
C ALA A 5 -8.83 -12.14 -14.46
N ILE A 6 -8.07 -11.04 -14.51
CA ILE A 6 -7.86 -10.16 -13.35
C ILE A 6 -8.61 -8.85 -13.63
N ILE A 7 -9.49 -8.42 -12.72
CA ILE A 7 -10.21 -7.16 -12.84
C ILE A 7 -9.64 -6.16 -11.83
N SER A 8 -9.06 -5.08 -12.35
CA SER A 8 -8.45 -4.01 -11.56
C SER A 8 -9.05 -2.65 -11.94
N SER A 9 -9.16 -1.73 -10.98
CA SER A 9 -9.67 -0.38 -11.24
C SER A 9 -8.83 0.39 -12.26
N HIS A 10 -7.52 0.38 -12.09
CA HIS A 10 -6.54 1.06 -12.95
C HIS A 10 -5.16 0.42 -12.79
N PRO A 11 -4.18 0.72 -13.65
CA PRO A 11 -2.80 0.31 -13.46
C PRO A 11 -2.21 0.93 -12.18
N ILE A 12 -1.67 0.08 -11.31
CA ILE A 12 -1.11 0.46 -10.01
C ILE A 12 0.34 -0.02 -9.95
N GLN A 13 1.27 0.86 -9.57
CA GLN A 13 2.70 0.59 -9.53
C GLN A 13 3.10 -0.60 -8.63
N TYR A 14 2.24 -0.98 -7.69
CA TYR A 14 2.46 -2.13 -6.81
C TYR A 14 1.82 -3.43 -7.34
N TYR A 15 0.95 -3.37 -8.34
CA TYR A 15 0.33 -4.56 -8.92
C TYR A 15 0.92 -4.93 -10.28
N ALA A 16 1.34 -3.94 -11.07
CA ALA A 16 1.91 -4.18 -12.39
C ALA A 16 3.13 -5.13 -12.37
N PRO A 17 4.13 -5.00 -11.47
CA PRO A 17 5.22 -5.97 -11.37
C PRO A 17 4.75 -7.37 -10.97
N TRP A 18 3.75 -7.49 -10.10
CA TRP A 18 3.17 -8.78 -9.75
C TRP A 18 2.46 -9.43 -10.95
N PHE A 19 1.69 -8.66 -11.73
CA PHE A 19 1.06 -9.19 -12.95
C PHE A 19 2.09 -9.64 -13.98
N ARG A 20 3.21 -8.93 -14.09
CA ARG A 20 4.35 -9.34 -14.92
C ARG A 20 4.93 -10.70 -14.45
N GLN A 21 5.12 -10.88 -13.16
CA GLN A 21 5.55 -12.16 -12.60
C GLN A 21 4.51 -13.27 -12.84
N LEU A 22 3.21 -12.99 -12.67
CA LEU A 22 2.15 -13.97 -12.94
C LEU A 22 2.16 -14.43 -14.40
N ALA A 23 2.46 -13.57 -15.35
CA ALA A 23 2.56 -13.89 -16.76
C ALA A 23 3.72 -14.86 -17.09
N THR A 24 4.70 -15.02 -16.19
CA THR A 24 5.80 -15.98 -16.33
C THR A 24 5.51 -17.35 -15.68
N VAL A 25 4.41 -17.48 -14.95
CA VAL A 25 4.04 -18.74 -14.28
C VAL A 25 3.66 -19.78 -15.33
N PRO A 26 4.32 -20.98 -15.35
CA PRO A 26 3.97 -22.03 -16.28
C PRO A 26 2.48 -22.44 -16.18
N ASP A 27 1.89 -22.74 -17.33
CA ASP A 27 0.49 -23.18 -17.47
C ASP A 27 -0.57 -22.17 -16.97
N LEU A 28 -0.20 -20.92 -16.71
CA LEU A 28 -1.10 -19.82 -16.34
C LEU A 28 -1.10 -18.75 -17.43
N MET A 29 -2.24 -18.53 -18.07
CA MET A 29 -2.47 -17.42 -18.97
C MET A 29 -3.28 -16.34 -18.24
N ILE A 30 -2.74 -15.16 -18.07
CA ILE A 30 -3.46 -14.04 -17.45
C ILE A 30 -3.89 -13.01 -18.48
N ARG A 31 -5.01 -12.33 -18.22
CA ARG A 31 -5.37 -11.04 -18.84
C ARG A 31 -5.92 -10.10 -17.78
N VAL A 32 -5.38 -8.87 -17.75
CA VAL A 32 -5.81 -7.83 -16.81
C VAL A 32 -6.79 -6.89 -17.49
N PHE A 33 -8.00 -6.77 -16.93
CA PHE A 33 -9.04 -5.85 -17.39
C PHE A 33 -9.01 -4.60 -16.50
N TYR A 34 -8.57 -3.47 -17.09
CA TYR A 34 -8.53 -2.18 -16.41
C TYR A 34 -9.79 -1.37 -16.73
N LEU A 35 -10.38 -0.80 -15.67
CA LEU A 35 -11.61 -0.02 -15.77
C LEU A 35 -11.35 1.47 -15.97
N TRP A 36 -10.12 1.93 -15.82
CA TRP A 36 -9.68 3.31 -15.95
C TRP A 36 -8.16 3.34 -16.25
N ASP A 37 -7.72 4.39 -16.97
CA ASP A 37 -6.34 4.56 -17.44
C ASP A 37 -5.45 5.44 -16.54
N PHE A 38 -5.87 5.70 -15.30
CA PHE A 38 -5.09 6.47 -14.34
C PHE A 38 -3.72 5.82 -14.08
N GLY A 39 -2.69 6.66 -13.96
CA GLY A 39 -1.32 6.24 -13.69
C GLY A 39 -0.47 6.01 -14.96
N VAL A 40 -1.08 5.66 -16.11
CA VAL A 40 -0.39 5.56 -17.39
C VAL A 40 -0.53 6.83 -18.24
N THR A 41 -1.56 7.63 -17.97
CA THR A 41 -1.72 8.98 -18.50
C THR A 41 -1.57 9.99 -17.38
N GLU A 42 -1.05 11.17 -17.69
CA GLU A 42 -0.92 12.27 -16.73
C GLU A 42 -2.30 12.75 -16.29
N LYS A 43 -2.60 12.62 -14.99
CA LYS A 43 -3.86 13.06 -14.39
C LYS A 43 -3.61 13.64 -13.00
N ILE A 44 -4.46 14.58 -12.58
CA ILE A 44 -4.36 15.17 -11.25
C ILE A 44 -4.74 14.12 -10.19
N ASP A 45 -3.78 13.82 -9.29
CA ASP A 45 -4.06 13.08 -8.06
C ASP A 45 -4.61 14.07 -7.01
N ALA A 46 -5.83 13.85 -6.57
CA ALA A 46 -6.51 14.76 -5.64
C ALA A 46 -5.80 14.86 -4.28
N GLY A 47 -5.10 13.82 -3.85
CA GLY A 47 -4.41 13.81 -2.56
C GLY A 47 -3.06 14.51 -2.59
N PHE A 48 -2.29 14.37 -3.68
CA PHE A 48 -1.06 15.14 -3.91
C PHE A 48 -1.34 16.55 -4.45
N GLN A 49 -2.54 16.81 -4.96
CA GLN A 49 -2.93 18.05 -5.65
C GLN A 49 -1.98 18.41 -6.81
N LYS A 50 -1.45 17.40 -7.48
CA LYS A 50 -0.49 17.51 -8.59
C LYS A 50 -0.82 16.52 -9.69
N ALA A 51 -0.40 16.84 -10.91
CA ALA A 51 -0.42 15.89 -12.01
C ALA A 51 0.59 14.77 -11.71
N VAL A 52 0.13 13.52 -11.81
CA VAL A 52 0.93 12.32 -11.55
C VAL A 52 0.81 11.39 -12.74
N GLN A 53 1.97 10.99 -13.26
CA GLN A 53 2.17 9.83 -14.12
C GLN A 53 3.31 9.02 -13.50
N TRP A 54 3.10 7.74 -13.31
CA TRP A 54 4.14 6.91 -12.73
C TRP A 54 5.29 6.70 -13.71
N ASP A 55 6.52 6.88 -13.25
CA ASP A 55 7.76 6.76 -14.02
C ASP A 55 8.34 5.33 -14.05
N VAL A 56 7.49 4.34 -13.78
CA VAL A 56 7.79 2.91 -13.88
C VAL A 56 6.87 2.24 -14.88
N PRO A 57 7.32 1.17 -15.57
CA PRO A 57 6.49 0.50 -16.56
C PRO A 57 5.29 -0.20 -15.92
N LEU A 58 4.07 0.25 -16.27
CA LEU A 58 2.83 -0.27 -15.70
C LEU A 58 2.13 -1.31 -16.57
N LEU A 59 2.38 -1.33 -17.87
CA LEU A 59 1.63 -2.15 -18.84
C LEU A 59 2.49 -3.19 -19.55
N SER A 60 3.80 -3.22 -19.35
CA SER A 60 4.70 -4.13 -20.04
C SER A 60 4.77 -5.50 -19.36
N GLY A 61 4.91 -6.57 -20.17
CA GLY A 61 5.24 -7.92 -19.71
C GLY A 61 4.04 -8.78 -19.29
N TYR A 62 2.81 -8.35 -19.57
CA TYR A 62 1.58 -9.15 -19.41
C TYR A 62 0.49 -8.67 -20.36
N ASP A 63 -0.53 -9.51 -20.63
CA ASP A 63 -1.67 -9.16 -21.47
C ASP A 63 -2.71 -8.35 -20.68
N TYR A 64 -3.20 -7.27 -21.28
CA TYR A 64 -4.17 -6.38 -20.65
C TYR A 64 -5.17 -5.82 -21.66
N GLU A 65 -6.30 -5.33 -21.15
CA GLU A 65 -7.35 -4.66 -21.90
C GLU A 65 -7.94 -3.51 -21.10
N PHE A 66 -8.04 -2.32 -21.67
CA PHE A 66 -8.81 -1.22 -21.09
C PHE A 66 -10.27 -1.35 -21.52
N VAL A 67 -11.15 -1.56 -20.53
CA VAL A 67 -12.60 -1.59 -20.77
C VAL A 67 -13.14 -0.17 -20.76
N PRO A 68 -13.82 0.30 -21.83
CA PRO A 68 -14.32 1.68 -21.89
C PRO A 68 -15.14 2.09 -20.66
N ASN A 69 -14.77 3.20 -20.04
CA ASN A 69 -15.50 3.81 -18.91
C ASN A 69 -16.41 4.93 -19.42
N THR A 70 -17.69 4.83 -19.15
CA THR A 70 -18.73 5.80 -19.59
C THR A 70 -19.13 6.77 -18.49
N SER A 71 -18.41 6.80 -17.36
CA SER A 71 -18.68 7.75 -16.28
C SER A 71 -18.39 9.19 -16.75
N SER A 72 -19.24 10.13 -16.40
CA SER A 72 -19.02 11.56 -16.63
C SER A 72 -17.95 12.15 -15.71
N ASP A 73 -17.68 11.48 -14.58
CA ASP A 73 -16.64 11.84 -13.61
C ASP A 73 -15.83 10.56 -13.30
N PRO A 74 -14.89 10.16 -14.19
CA PRO A 74 -14.14 8.92 -14.05
C PRO A 74 -13.14 9.00 -12.90
N GLY A 75 -13.14 7.97 -12.04
CA GLY A 75 -12.22 7.91 -10.90
C GLY A 75 -12.58 6.84 -9.88
N THR A 76 -11.76 6.73 -8.86
CA THR A 76 -11.96 5.79 -7.74
C THR A 76 -12.43 6.47 -6.45
N HIS A 77 -12.69 7.77 -6.50
CA HIS A 77 -13.10 8.58 -5.35
C HIS A 77 -14.59 8.46 -5.00
N HIS A 78 -15.41 7.90 -5.90
CA HIS A 78 -16.83 7.64 -5.64
C HIS A 78 -17.32 6.37 -6.36
N PHE A 79 -18.49 5.86 -5.92
CA PHE A 79 -19.04 4.61 -6.41
C PHE A 79 -19.32 4.57 -7.93
N TRP A 80 -19.78 5.70 -8.52
CA TRP A 80 -20.16 5.80 -9.93
C TRP A 80 -18.99 6.18 -10.87
N GLY A 81 -17.78 6.39 -10.34
CA GLY A 81 -16.61 6.78 -11.13
C GLY A 81 -16.11 5.72 -12.10
N LEU A 82 -16.47 4.46 -11.89
CA LEU A 82 -16.18 3.36 -12.81
C LEU A 82 -17.49 2.77 -13.33
N GLN A 83 -17.82 3.08 -14.58
CA GLN A 83 -19.00 2.58 -15.30
C GLN A 83 -18.57 1.95 -16.63
N ASN A 84 -18.33 0.64 -16.62
CA ASN A 84 -17.83 -0.11 -17.76
C ASN A 84 -18.88 -1.13 -18.23
N PRO A 85 -19.87 -0.75 -19.05
CA PRO A 85 -20.98 -1.62 -19.44
C PRO A 85 -20.55 -2.88 -20.18
N LEU A 86 -19.41 -2.83 -20.88
CA LEU A 86 -18.86 -3.94 -21.65
C LEU A 86 -18.01 -4.91 -20.83
N LEU A 87 -17.73 -4.65 -19.54
CA LEU A 87 -16.84 -5.49 -18.72
C LEU A 87 -17.18 -7.00 -18.77
N THR A 88 -18.46 -7.32 -18.58
CA THR A 88 -18.89 -8.74 -18.59
C THR A 88 -18.68 -9.38 -19.97
N LEU A 89 -18.87 -8.64 -21.04
CA LEU A 89 -18.66 -9.13 -22.41
C LEU A 89 -17.18 -9.36 -22.70
N CYS A 90 -16.29 -8.40 -22.37
CA CYS A 90 -14.85 -8.53 -22.52
C CYS A 90 -14.30 -9.74 -21.74
N VAL A 91 -14.70 -9.88 -20.47
CA VAL A 91 -14.26 -11.03 -19.65
C VAL A 91 -14.79 -12.35 -20.21
N LYS A 92 -16.05 -12.41 -20.70
CA LYS A 92 -16.59 -13.62 -21.35
C LYS A 92 -15.83 -13.98 -22.64
N ALA A 93 -15.45 -13.01 -23.44
CA ALA A 93 -14.69 -13.23 -24.68
C ALA A 93 -13.29 -13.82 -24.40
N PHE A 94 -12.69 -13.47 -23.26
CA PHE A 94 -11.45 -14.11 -22.79
C PHE A 94 -11.66 -15.56 -22.36
N ALA A 95 -12.88 -16.00 -22.04
CA ALA A 95 -13.25 -17.33 -21.56
C ALA A 95 -12.35 -17.81 -20.39
N PRO A 96 -12.34 -17.10 -19.24
CA PRO A 96 -11.49 -17.47 -18.12
C PRO A 96 -12.02 -18.72 -17.38
N ASP A 97 -11.12 -19.51 -16.81
CA ASP A 97 -11.44 -20.57 -15.86
C ASP A 97 -11.73 -20.01 -14.47
N ILE A 98 -11.06 -18.91 -14.11
CA ILE A 98 -11.20 -18.20 -12.82
C ILE A 98 -11.13 -16.69 -13.07
N VAL A 99 -11.88 -15.91 -12.28
CA VAL A 99 -11.79 -14.45 -12.23
C VAL A 99 -11.21 -14.02 -10.89
N LEU A 100 -10.19 -13.16 -10.88
CA LEU A 100 -9.68 -12.48 -9.69
C LEU A 100 -10.17 -11.02 -9.69
N MET A 101 -10.97 -10.65 -8.70
CA MET A 101 -11.40 -9.26 -8.49
C MET A 101 -10.54 -8.60 -7.41
N MET A 102 -9.90 -7.47 -7.76
CA MET A 102 -9.00 -6.73 -6.85
C MET A 102 -9.72 -5.78 -5.88
N ASN A 103 -10.98 -5.49 -6.12
CA ASN A 103 -11.90 -4.77 -5.23
C ASN A 103 -13.35 -4.96 -5.69
N TYR A 104 -14.33 -4.39 -4.96
CA TYR A 104 -15.75 -4.41 -5.35
C TYR A 104 -16.48 -3.07 -5.16
N ASN A 105 -15.76 -1.98 -4.89
CA ASN A 105 -16.35 -0.71 -4.37
C ASN A 105 -16.97 0.19 -5.45
N HIS A 106 -17.11 -0.26 -6.71
CA HIS A 106 -17.57 0.56 -7.83
C HIS A 106 -18.72 -0.10 -8.59
N ALA A 107 -19.56 0.71 -9.24
CA ALA A 107 -20.76 0.28 -9.92
C ALA A 107 -20.52 -0.85 -10.94
N SER A 108 -19.45 -0.76 -11.75
CA SER A 108 -19.08 -1.82 -12.71
C SER A 108 -18.82 -3.15 -12.04
N LEU A 109 -18.08 -3.13 -10.92
CA LEU A 109 -17.70 -4.34 -10.19
C LEU A 109 -18.89 -5.00 -9.51
N TYR A 110 -19.81 -4.19 -8.94
CA TYR A 110 -21.09 -4.70 -8.44
C TYR A 110 -21.91 -5.34 -9.55
N ARG A 111 -22.09 -4.67 -10.69
CA ARG A 111 -22.83 -5.23 -11.83
C ARG A 111 -22.20 -6.51 -12.32
N PHE A 112 -20.86 -6.56 -12.44
CA PHE A 112 -20.14 -7.75 -12.82
C PHE A 112 -20.37 -8.89 -11.82
N LEU A 113 -20.17 -8.66 -10.54
CA LEU A 113 -20.29 -9.65 -9.47
C LEU A 113 -21.68 -10.32 -9.46
N TRP A 114 -22.75 -9.56 -9.69
CA TRP A 114 -24.12 -10.10 -9.69
C TRP A 114 -24.54 -10.73 -11.01
N ARG A 115 -23.91 -10.39 -12.11
CA ARG A 115 -24.21 -10.94 -13.44
C ARG A 115 -23.33 -12.14 -13.81
N TRP A 116 -22.15 -12.25 -13.18
CA TRP A 116 -21.20 -13.31 -13.48
C TRP A 116 -21.56 -14.61 -12.75
N ASN A 117 -21.76 -15.69 -13.50
CA ASN A 117 -22.09 -17.03 -13.00
C ASN A 117 -21.40 -18.14 -13.79
N SER A 118 -20.44 -17.80 -14.66
CA SER A 118 -19.81 -18.75 -15.57
C SER A 118 -18.68 -19.54 -14.89
N THR A 119 -17.87 -18.88 -14.07
CA THR A 119 -16.69 -19.46 -13.42
C THR A 119 -16.51 -18.88 -12.01
N PRO A 120 -15.72 -19.55 -11.13
CA PRO A 120 -15.47 -19.05 -9.78
C PRO A 120 -14.82 -17.66 -9.78
N ILE A 121 -15.18 -16.86 -8.77
CA ILE A 121 -14.56 -15.56 -8.52
C ILE A 121 -13.72 -15.65 -7.25
N LEU A 122 -12.42 -15.36 -7.36
CA LEU A 122 -11.53 -15.02 -6.26
C LEU A 122 -11.62 -13.52 -5.95
N PHE A 123 -11.49 -13.18 -4.69
CA PHE A 123 -11.42 -11.80 -4.25
C PHE A 123 -10.08 -11.50 -3.60
N ARG A 124 -9.51 -10.34 -3.88
CA ARG A 124 -8.38 -9.78 -3.15
C ARG A 124 -8.65 -8.33 -2.78
N GLY A 125 -8.55 -8.00 -1.51
CA GLY A 125 -8.71 -6.65 -0.98
C GLY A 125 -8.10 -6.57 0.41
N ASP A 126 -7.96 -5.35 0.93
CA ASP A 126 -7.16 -5.04 2.09
C ASP A 126 -7.93 -4.38 3.25
N SER A 127 -9.26 -4.39 3.21
CA SER A 127 -10.09 -3.85 4.27
C SER A 127 -9.80 -4.51 5.63
N HIS A 128 -9.85 -3.72 6.71
CA HIS A 128 -9.62 -4.19 8.07
C HIS A 128 -10.65 -3.63 9.06
N ARG A 129 -10.55 -4.02 10.34
CA ARG A 129 -11.41 -3.62 11.46
C ARG A 129 -10.60 -3.07 12.65
N LEU A 130 -9.48 -2.45 12.42
CA LEU A 130 -8.67 -1.84 13.50
C LEU A 130 -9.47 -0.79 14.29
N ILE A 131 -10.47 -0.19 13.64
CA ILE A 131 -11.46 0.69 14.29
C ILE A 131 -12.82 0.00 14.20
N PRO A 132 -13.31 -0.57 15.30
CA PRO A 132 -14.61 -1.24 15.32
C PRO A 132 -15.77 -0.24 15.19
N ALA A 133 -16.72 -0.55 14.31
CA ALA A 133 -17.99 0.16 14.23
C ALA A 133 -19.06 -0.59 15.02
N SER A 134 -19.94 0.15 15.70
CA SER A 134 -21.03 -0.38 16.52
C SER A 134 -22.39 0.21 16.13
N GLY A 135 -23.46 -0.36 16.69
CA GLY A 135 -24.84 0.08 16.48
C GLY A 135 -25.54 -0.56 15.29
N VAL A 136 -26.82 -0.21 15.10
CA VAL A 136 -27.73 -0.82 14.09
C VAL A 136 -27.21 -0.62 12.66
N LYS A 137 -26.69 0.56 12.34
CA LYS A 137 -26.11 0.85 11.02
C LYS A 137 -24.92 -0.07 10.70
N ALA A 138 -24.05 -0.33 11.70
CA ALA A 138 -22.92 -1.23 11.54
C ALA A 138 -23.38 -2.68 11.35
N ALA A 139 -24.43 -3.12 12.05
CA ALA A 139 -25.01 -4.44 11.90
C ALA A 139 -25.63 -4.63 10.49
N LEU A 140 -26.36 -3.64 9.99
CA LEU A 140 -26.92 -3.68 8.63
C LEU A 140 -25.82 -3.71 7.57
N ARG A 141 -24.81 -2.84 7.71
CA ARG A 141 -23.64 -2.81 6.81
C ARG A 141 -22.92 -4.17 6.82
N ARG A 142 -22.75 -4.79 8.00
CA ARG A 142 -22.17 -6.11 8.13
C ARG A 142 -22.94 -7.15 7.30
N ARG A 143 -24.29 -7.16 7.41
CA ARG A 143 -25.15 -8.10 6.65
C ARG A 143 -24.96 -7.95 5.15
N VAL A 144 -24.99 -6.70 4.65
CA VAL A 144 -24.80 -6.40 3.24
C VAL A 144 -23.41 -6.87 2.76
N ILE A 145 -22.35 -6.52 3.49
CA ILE A 145 -20.99 -6.92 3.13
C ILE A 145 -20.83 -8.44 3.18
N SER A 146 -21.39 -9.11 4.20
CA SER A 146 -21.34 -10.58 4.28
C SER A 146 -22.09 -11.24 3.12
N MET A 147 -23.17 -10.64 2.62
CA MET A 147 -23.87 -11.15 1.43
C MET A 147 -23.01 -11.00 0.16
N ILE A 148 -22.26 -9.89 0.03
CA ILE A 148 -21.31 -9.70 -1.07
C ILE A 148 -20.20 -10.75 -1.02
N TYR A 149 -19.60 -10.99 0.15
CA TYR A 149 -18.53 -11.98 0.30
C TYR A 149 -18.95 -13.42 -0.01
N ARG A 150 -20.24 -13.76 0.13
CA ARG A 150 -20.78 -15.08 -0.28
C ARG A 150 -20.72 -15.34 -1.79
N ARG A 151 -20.52 -14.30 -2.59
CA ARG A 151 -20.36 -14.41 -4.05
C ARG A 151 -18.97 -14.83 -4.48
N PHE A 152 -17.98 -14.72 -3.60
CA PHE A 152 -16.62 -15.15 -3.86
C PHE A 152 -16.41 -16.60 -3.41
N ALA A 153 -15.79 -17.38 -4.28
CA ALA A 153 -15.48 -18.79 -4.00
C ALA A 153 -14.37 -18.91 -2.94
N ALA A 154 -13.40 -17.99 -2.96
CA ALA A 154 -12.37 -17.85 -1.94
C ALA A 154 -11.83 -16.40 -1.93
N CYS A 155 -11.15 -16.03 -0.85
CA CYS A 155 -10.51 -14.72 -0.71
C CYS A 155 -9.01 -14.86 -0.45
N LEU A 156 -8.25 -13.96 -1.08
CA LEU A 156 -6.83 -13.78 -0.84
C LEU A 156 -6.67 -12.66 0.19
N TYR A 157 -6.15 -12.99 1.37
CA TYR A 157 -5.93 -11.99 2.42
C TYR A 157 -4.49 -11.48 2.42
N VAL A 158 -4.34 -10.20 2.72
CA VAL A 158 -3.05 -9.49 2.61
C VAL A 158 -2.25 -9.46 3.91
N GLY A 159 -2.90 -9.70 5.05
CA GLY A 159 -2.32 -9.71 6.39
C GLY A 159 -3.35 -10.04 7.45
N LYS A 160 -2.92 -10.06 8.74
CA LYS A 160 -3.72 -10.52 9.89
C LYS A 160 -5.00 -9.71 10.07
N ALA A 161 -4.90 -8.38 10.09
CA ALA A 161 -6.05 -7.49 10.26
C ALA A 161 -7.10 -7.66 9.14
N ASN A 162 -6.66 -7.91 7.91
CA ASN A 162 -7.52 -8.21 6.79
C ASN A 162 -8.14 -9.62 6.90
N ALA A 163 -7.38 -10.63 7.30
CA ALA A 163 -7.92 -11.97 7.53
C ALA A 163 -9.03 -11.97 8.61
N GLU A 164 -8.84 -11.23 9.69
CA GLU A 164 -9.85 -11.05 10.74
C GLU A 164 -11.12 -10.38 10.20
N TYR A 165 -10.96 -9.36 9.36
CA TYR A 165 -12.08 -8.69 8.68
C TYR A 165 -12.87 -9.66 7.80
N LEU A 166 -12.19 -10.44 6.97
CA LEU A 166 -12.83 -11.42 6.09
C LEU A 166 -13.54 -12.52 6.87
N ARG A 167 -12.93 -13.07 7.93
CA ARG A 167 -13.58 -14.03 8.85
C ARG A 167 -14.82 -13.44 9.52
N PHE A 168 -14.75 -12.18 9.98
CA PHE A 168 -15.88 -11.48 10.57
C PHE A 168 -17.07 -11.37 9.62
N HIS A 169 -16.83 -11.29 8.32
CA HIS A 169 -17.87 -11.29 7.28
C HIS A 169 -18.25 -12.70 6.78
N GLY A 170 -17.73 -13.74 7.42
CA GLY A 170 -18.14 -15.14 7.18
C GLY A 170 -17.42 -15.82 6.02
N VAL A 171 -16.29 -15.28 5.56
CA VAL A 171 -15.45 -15.95 4.55
C VAL A 171 -14.78 -17.18 5.16
N LYS A 172 -14.92 -18.34 4.52
CA LYS A 172 -14.39 -19.62 5.00
C LYS A 172 -13.04 -19.99 4.37
N HIS A 173 -12.88 -19.72 3.10
CA HIS A 173 -11.70 -20.10 2.31
C HIS A 173 -10.81 -18.87 2.13
N LEU A 174 -9.71 -18.86 2.88
CA LEU A 174 -8.76 -17.75 2.97
C LEU A 174 -7.35 -18.23 2.64
N PHE A 175 -6.70 -17.60 1.70
CA PHE A 175 -5.32 -17.90 1.29
C PHE A 175 -4.45 -16.66 1.50
N PHE A 176 -3.27 -16.85 2.09
CA PHE A 176 -2.34 -15.76 2.34
C PHE A 176 -1.69 -15.31 1.04
N SER A 177 -1.97 -14.10 0.63
CA SER A 177 -1.41 -13.46 -0.56
C SER A 177 -1.06 -12.02 -0.17
N PRO A 178 0.10 -11.82 0.49
CA PRO A 178 0.44 -10.56 1.14
C PRO A 178 0.46 -9.37 0.21
N HIS A 179 0.25 -8.17 0.77
CA HIS A 179 0.69 -6.97 0.08
C HIS A 179 2.21 -6.98 -0.04
N ALA A 180 2.68 -6.77 -1.26
CA ALA A 180 4.09 -6.74 -1.62
C ALA A 180 4.36 -5.56 -2.55
N ILE A 181 5.61 -5.20 -2.63
CA ILE A 181 6.16 -4.29 -3.62
C ILE A 181 7.20 -5.04 -4.46
N ASP A 182 7.84 -4.36 -5.38
CA ASP A 182 9.00 -4.90 -6.10
C ASP A 182 10.23 -4.85 -5.18
N ASN A 183 10.33 -5.83 -4.26
CA ASN A 183 11.41 -5.91 -3.27
C ASN A 183 12.77 -5.95 -3.95
N ASP A 184 12.89 -6.72 -5.05
CA ASP A 184 14.15 -6.89 -5.78
C ASP A 184 14.63 -5.58 -6.38
N ARG A 185 13.72 -4.75 -6.89
CA ARG A 185 14.04 -3.41 -7.37
C ARG A 185 14.62 -2.51 -6.28
N PHE A 186 14.05 -2.52 -5.07
CA PHE A 186 14.55 -1.71 -3.96
C PHE A 186 15.89 -2.25 -3.43
N ILE A 187 16.00 -3.55 -3.24
CA ILE A 187 17.20 -4.19 -2.67
C ILE A 187 18.38 -4.08 -3.64
N SER A 188 18.18 -4.33 -4.94
CA SER A 188 19.26 -4.24 -5.94
C SER A 188 19.77 -2.81 -6.15
N GLN A 189 18.98 -1.81 -5.82
CA GLN A 189 19.37 -0.40 -5.90
C GLN A 189 19.94 0.15 -4.58
N ALA A 190 20.06 -0.64 -3.51
CA ALA A 190 20.41 -0.15 -2.18
C ALA A 190 21.72 0.64 -2.16
N ASP A 191 22.79 0.13 -2.78
CA ASP A 191 24.09 0.80 -2.79
C ASP A 191 24.05 2.13 -3.56
N SER A 192 23.48 2.13 -4.76
CA SER A 192 23.32 3.36 -5.54
C SER A 192 22.37 4.36 -4.87
N ALA A 193 21.34 3.89 -4.22
CA ALA A 193 20.40 4.70 -3.46
C ALA A 193 21.07 5.36 -2.24
N ASN A 194 21.94 4.64 -1.53
CA ASN A 194 22.68 5.18 -0.40
C ASN A 194 23.64 6.30 -0.85
N LEU A 195 24.35 6.12 -1.97
CA LEU A 195 25.23 7.17 -2.53
C LEU A 195 24.43 8.40 -2.95
N ALA A 196 23.31 8.20 -3.66
CA ALA A 196 22.43 9.29 -4.07
C ALA A 196 21.77 9.99 -2.87
N ALA A 197 21.49 9.27 -1.79
CA ALA A 197 20.94 9.83 -0.55
C ALA A 197 21.92 10.76 0.16
N ILE A 198 23.23 10.43 0.19
CA ILE A 198 24.28 11.29 0.75
C ILE A 198 24.33 12.64 -0.01
N GLN A 199 24.34 12.58 -1.34
CA GLN A 199 24.32 13.78 -2.16
C GLN A 199 23.03 14.58 -1.93
N TRP A 200 21.89 13.92 -1.92
CA TRP A 200 20.61 14.59 -1.72
C TRP A 200 20.45 15.20 -0.34
N LYS A 201 21.05 14.60 0.70
CA LYS A 201 21.13 15.17 2.04
C LYS A 201 21.87 16.52 2.03
N GLN A 202 22.97 16.62 1.28
CA GLN A 202 23.71 17.88 1.10
C GLN A 202 22.90 18.93 0.32
N GLU A 203 22.25 18.54 -0.77
CA GLU A 203 21.40 19.41 -1.60
C GLU A 203 20.23 19.99 -0.77
N LEU A 204 19.68 19.22 0.17
CA LEU A 204 18.63 19.67 1.09
C LEU A 204 19.16 20.59 2.22
N GLY A 205 20.48 20.72 2.38
CA GLY A 205 21.10 21.48 3.46
C GLY A 205 21.02 20.79 4.83
N ILE A 206 20.75 19.48 4.87
CA ILE A 206 20.74 18.70 6.12
C ILE A 206 22.18 18.48 6.56
N PRO A 207 22.56 18.83 7.81
CA PRO A 207 23.91 18.63 8.30
C PRO A 207 24.37 17.18 8.15
N PRO A 208 25.64 16.95 7.73
CA PRO A 208 26.13 15.59 7.42
C PRO A 208 26.13 14.65 8.64
N ASP A 209 26.31 15.19 9.84
CA ASP A 209 26.30 14.47 11.12
C ASP A 209 24.89 14.23 11.70
N HIS A 210 23.85 14.89 11.16
CA HIS A 210 22.48 14.67 11.61
C HIS A 210 21.95 13.31 11.16
N ARG A 211 21.17 12.68 12.02
CA ARG A 211 20.29 11.55 11.67
C ARG A 211 18.97 12.06 11.08
N VAL A 212 18.32 11.24 10.28
CA VAL A 212 17.13 11.64 9.54
C VAL A 212 15.92 10.80 9.92
N ILE A 213 14.89 11.47 10.43
CA ILE A 213 13.52 10.95 10.51
C ILE A 213 12.84 11.27 9.19
N LEU A 214 12.27 10.29 8.51
CA LEU A 214 11.57 10.48 7.24
C LEU A 214 10.07 10.26 7.38
N PHE A 215 9.31 11.22 6.89
CA PHE A 215 7.92 11.04 6.46
C PHE A 215 7.86 11.11 4.93
N ALA A 216 7.34 10.09 4.27
CA ALA A 216 7.13 10.09 2.82
C ALA A 216 5.67 9.77 2.50
N GLY A 217 4.93 10.76 1.99
CA GLY A 217 3.51 10.57 1.69
C GLY A 217 2.72 11.85 1.42
N LYS A 218 1.40 11.69 1.31
CA LYS A 218 0.48 12.81 1.11
C LYS A 218 0.35 13.63 2.39
N PHE A 219 0.43 14.95 2.28
CA PHE A 219 0.20 15.86 3.41
C PHE A 219 -1.31 16.09 3.61
N GLU A 220 -1.97 15.04 4.10
CA GLU A 220 -3.41 14.99 4.36
C GLU A 220 -3.69 14.66 5.83
N SER A 221 -4.82 15.11 6.35
CA SER A 221 -5.19 14.91 7.76
C SER A 221 -5.23 13.44 8.21
N LYS A 222 -5.61 12.52 7.32
CA LYS A 222 -5.59 11.07 7.61
C LYS A 222 -4.18 10.48 7.78
N LYS A 223 -3.15 11.13 7.20
CA LYS A 223 -1.74 10.74 7.33
C LYS A 223 -1.05 11.35 8.55
N ARG A 224 -1.70 12.33 9.20
CA ARG A 224 -1.25 12.97 10.44
C ARG A 224 0.19 13.50 10.42
N PRO A 225 0.65 14.18 9.34
CA PRO A 225 2.01 14.70 9.29
C PRO A 225 2.26 15.77 10.36
N ILE A 226 1.23 16.50 10.82
CA ILE A 226 1.33 17.49 11.91
C ILE A 226 1.66 16.80 13.23
N ASP A 227 1.04 15.65 13.55
CA ASP A 227 1.37 14.90 14.78
C ASP A 227 2.84 14.49 14.83
N LEU A 228 3.43 14.15 13.69
CA LEU A 228 4.87 13.86 13.62
C LEU A 228 5.71 15.11 13.83
N LEU A 229 5.32 16.25 13.25
CA LEU A 229 6.01 17.52 13.46
C LEU A 229 5.98 17.91 14.94
N ASP A 230 4.81 17.86 15.57
CA ASP A 230 4.65 18.18 17.00
C ASP A 230 5.47 17.23 17.88
N ALA A 231 5.45 15.93 17.59
CA ALA A 231 6.23 14.94 18.32
C ALA A 231 7.75 15.15 18.16
N PHE A 232 8.20 15.50 16.93
CA PHE A 232 9.61 15.81 16.67
C PHE A 232 10.08 17.02 17.47
N ILE A 233 9.29 18.10 17.47
CA ILE A 233 9.59 19.32 18.25
C ILE A 233 9.66 18.99 19.74
N ALA A 234 8.68 18.24 20.26
CA ALA A 234 8.62 17.85 21.67
C ALA A 234 9.74 16.87 22.09
N ALA A 235 10.25 16.08 21.15
CA ALA A 235 11.32 15.11 21.42
C ALA A 235 12.66 15.77 21.73
N GLN A 236 12.96 16.96 21.16
CA GLN A 236 14.20 17.74 21.36
C GLN A 236 15.46 16.88 21.12
N LEU A 237 15.50 16.13 20.03
CA LEU A 237 16.58 15.20 19.73
C LEU A 237 17.81 15.96 19.19
N PRO A 238 19.00 15.79 19.80
CA PRO A 238 20.22 16.42 19.32
C PRO A 238 20.71 15.76 18.02
N ASN A 239 21.19 16.56 17.06
CA ASN A 239 21.72 16.10 15.78
C ASN A 239 20.76 15.20 14.99
N VAL A 240 19.46 15.48 15.06
CA VAL A 240 18.43 14.80 14.30
C VAL A 240 17.65 15.80 13.48
N SER A 241 17.36 15.46 12.24
CA SER A 241 16.53 16.23 11.31
C SER A 241 15.26 15.48 10.95
N LEU A 242 14.17 16.21 10.78
CA LEU A 242 12.93 15.70 10.21
C LEU A 242 12.86 16.06 8.72
N LEU A 243 12.77 15.07 7.84
CA LEU A 243 12.55 15.26 6.42
C LEU A 243 11.11 14.88 6.04
N MET A 244 10.36 15.86 5.55
CA MET A 244 8.99 15.72 5.09
C MET A 244 8.96 15.69 3.56
N VAL A 245 8.68 14.52 2.97
CA VAL A 245 8.66 14.32 1.51
C VAL A 245 7.23 14.11 1.03
N GLY A 246 6.77 15.00 0.15
CA GLY A 246 5.43 14.89 -0.41
C GLY A 246 4.79 16.22 -0.76
N SER A 247 3.48 16.21 -0.85
CA SER A 247 2.63 17.41 -1.04
C SER A 247 1.20 17.09 -0.61
N GLY A 248 0.37 18.11 -0.47
CA GLY A 248 -1.04 17.96 -0.12
C GLY A 248 -1.61 19.19 0.58
N SER A 249 -2.85 19.07 1.04
CA SER A 249 -3.62 20.18 1.61
C SER A 249 -3.02 20.80 2.88
N LEU A 250 -2.19 20.06 3.60
CA LEU A 250 -1.54 20.53 4.84
C LEU A 250 -0.13 21.10 4.61
N GLU A 251 0.35 21.22 3.36
CA GLU A 251 1.72 21.64 3.07
C GLU A 251 2.04 23.05 3.62
N ALA A 252 1.11 24.00 3.41
CA ALA A 252 1.30 25.37 3.88
C ALA A 252 1.32 25.46 5.42
N GLU A 253 0.45 24.70 6.08
CA GLU A 253 0.37 24.65 7.54
C GLU A 253 1.65 24.03 8.14
N LEU A 254 2.12 22.91 7.60
CA LEU A 254 3.36 22.27 8.03
C LEU A 254 4.57 23.20 7.91
N LYS A 255 4.69 23.91 6.79
CA LYS A 255 5.79 24.87 6.58
C LYS A 255 5.72 26.08 7.50
N ALA A 256 4.52 26.55 7.83
CA ALA A 256 4.32 27.68 8.75
C ALA A 256 4.67 27.34 10.22
N GLN A 257 4.54 26.05 10.60
CA GLN A 257 4.84 25.55 11.95
C GLN A 257 6.24 24.93 12.07
N SER A 258 7.03 24.91 10.98
CA SER A 258 8.34 24.26 10.97
C SER A 258 9.37 25.06 11.76
N PHE A 259 10.32 24.33 12.34
CA PHE A 259 11.45 24.86 13.11
C PHE A 259 12.77 24.53 12.42
N ASP A 260 13.88 24.95 13.01
CA ASP A 260 15.21 24.49 12.64
C ASP A 260 15.26 22.95 12.62
N ASN A 261 16.02 22.38 11.70
CA ASN A 261 16.14 20.95 11.46
C ASN A 261 14.89 20.24 10.89
N VAL A 262 13.88 21.00 10.39
CA VAL A 262 12.77 20.44 9.60
C VAL A 262 12.94 20.82 8.13
N TYR A 263 13.01 19.83 7.28
CA TYR A 263 13.26 19.96 5.85
C TYR A 263 12.09 19.45 5.04
N PHE A 264 11.83 20.07 3.90
CA PHE A 264 10.74 19.70 2.99
C PHE A 264 11.30 19.38 1.61
N ALA A 265 10.84 18.28 1.04
CA ALA A 265 11.07 17.94 -0.35
C ALA A 265 9.73 17.67 -1.07
N PRO A 266 9.62 18.00 -2.36
CA PRO A 266 8.42 17.76 -3.12
C PRO A 266 8.15 16.25 -3.28
N PHE A 267 6.95 15.91 -3.77
CA PHE A 267 6.63 14.55 -4.18
C PHE A 267 7.74 13.93 -5.03
N GLN A 268 8.17 12.73 -4.65
CA GLN A 268 9.13 11.91 -5.39
C GLN A 268 8.39 10.79 -6.13
N ASN A 269 8.70 10.59 -7.41
CA ASN A 269 8.13 9.50 -8.18
C ASN A 269 8.86 8.18 -7.89
N GLN A 270 8.35 7.07 -8.40
CA GLN A 270 8.79 5.72 -8.05
C GLN A 270 10.29 5.45 -8.34
N SER A 271 10.87 6.03 -9.38
CA SER A 271 12.31 5.89 -9.66
C SER A 271 13.21 6.50 -8.58
N LEU A 272 12.72 7.51 -7.86
CA LEU A 272 13.45 8.22 -6.80
C LEU A 272 13.15 7.69 -5.38
N MET A 273 12.17 6.79 -5.23
CA MET A 273 11.79 6.27 -3.91
C MET A 273 12.92 5.48 -3.22
N PRO A 274 13.77 4.67 -3.91
CA PRO A 274 14.91 4.05 -3.23
C PRO A 274 15.83 5.07 -2.56
N ARG A 275 16.22 6.16 -3.25
CA ARG A 275 17.01 7.25 -2.66
C ARG A 275 16.27 7.91 -1.49
N THR A 276 14.95 8.12 -1.65
CA THR A 276 14.12 8.78 -0.65
C THR A 276 14.08 7.99 0.66
N TYR A 277 14.02 6.67 0.62
CA TYR A 277 14.09 5.87 1.85
C TYR A 277 15.53 5.67 2.34
N ALA A 278 16.51 5.62 1.43
CA ALA A 278 17.91 5.44 1.81
C ALA A 278 18.48 6.59 2.67
N ILE A 279 17.93 7.82 2.58
CA ILE A 279 18.35 8.96 3.41
C ILE A 279 17.96 8.80 4.89
N ALA A 280 16.96 7.97 5.19
CA ALA A 280 16.38 7.86 6.53
C ALA A 280 17.19 6.98 7.47
N ASP A 281 17.28 7.34 8.73
CA ASP A 281 17.67 6.45 9.82
C ASP A 281 16.43 5.77 10.43
N VAL A 282 15.25 6.40 10.37
CA VAL A 282 13.95 5.82 10.72
C VAL A 282 12.85 6.41 9.84
N VAL A 283 11.86 5.58 9.48
CA VAL A 283 10.68 6.01 8.72
C VAL A 283 9.47 6.01 9.64
N VAL A 284 8.70 7.11 9.61
CA VAL A 284 7.52 7.28 10.47
C VAL A 284 6.25 7.35 9.64
N LEU A 285 5.24 6.54 10.00
CA LEU A 285 3.91 6.56 9.40
C LEU A 285 2.84 6.72 10.48
N PRO A 286 2.44 7.97 10.83
CA PRO A 286 1.54 8.26 11.96
C PRO A 286 0.06 8.19 11.59
N SER A 287 -0.30 7.56 10.48
CA SER A 287 -1.66 7.54 9.92
C SER A 287 -2.74 7.24 10.95
N TYR A 288 -3.89 7.91 10.81
CA TYR A 288 -5.05 7.78 11.68
C TYR A 288 -6.30 7.39 10.89
N GLY A 289 -7.13 6.53 11.47
CA GLY A 289 -8.38 6.12 10.87
C GLY A 289 -8.29 4.81 10.08
N ALA A 290 -9.36 4.47 9.37
CA ALA A 290 -9.49 3.21 8.64
C ALA A 290 -8.94 3.27 7.19
N TRP A 291 -8.24 4.34 6.85
CA TRP A 291 -7.86 4.63 5.45
C TRP A 291 -6.46 4.15 5.08
N GLU A 292 -5.62 3.82 6.07
CA GLU A 292 -4.31 3.22 5.86
C GLU A 292 -4.46 1.70 5.93
N THR A 293 -5.05 1.13 4.89
CA THR A 293 -5.44 -0.29 4.88
C THR A 293 -4.24 -1.24 4.96
N TRP A 294 -3.05 -0.79 4.53
CA TRP A 294 -1.81 -1.53 4.69
C TRP A 294 -0.65 -0.62 5.11
N GLY A 295 -0.26 0.34 4.26
CA GLY A 295 0.92 1.19 4.46
C GLY A 295 2.14 0.69 3.66
N LEU A 296 2.02 0.62 2.31
CA LEU A 296 3.09 0.10 1.44
C LEU A 296 4.41 0.88 1.52
N ALA A 297 4.38 2.13 1.98
CA ALA A 297 5.58 2.90 2.33
C ALA A 297 6.48 2.18 3.36
N ILE A 298 5.89 1.37 4.24
CA ILE A 298 6.61 0.56 5.22
C ILE A 298 7.35 -0.60 4.52
N ASN A 299 6.71 -1.26 3.54
CA ASN A 299 7.39 -2.28 2.74
C ASN A 299 8.63 -1.69 2.03
N GLU A 300 8.48 -0.50 1.42
CA GLU A 300 9.55 0.20 0.72
C GLU A 300 10.73 0.55 1.66
N ALA A 301 10.42 1.12 2.84
CA ALA A 301 11.41 1.44 3.86
C ALA A 301 12.19 0.20 4.33
N MET A 302 11.47 -0.88 4.64
CA MET A 302 12.05 -2.12 5.16
C MET A 302 12.94 -2.84 4.13
N CYS A 303 12.66 -2.73 2.82
CA CYS A 303 13.53 -3.26 1.77
C CYS A 303 14.93 -2.62 1.80
N LEU A 304 15.03 -1.38 2.25
CA LEU A 304 16.30 -0.66 2.39
C LEU A 304 16.86 -0.69 3.83
N ALA A 305 16.48 -1.69 4.60
CA ALA A 305 16.91 -1.87 5.98
C ALA A 305 16.62 -0.64 6.87
N ARG A 306 15.45 -0.01 6.69
CA ARG A 306 15.04 1.12 7.55
C ARG A 306 14.10 0.60 8.65
N PRO A 307 14.40 0.89 9.93
CA PRO A 307 13.46 0.65 11.02
C PRO A 307 12.28 1.61 10.89
N VAL A 308 11.15 1.24 11.48
CA VAL A 308 9.90 1.99 11.29
C VAL A 308 9.21 2.30 12.62
N ILE A 309 8.57 3.47 12.69
CA ILE A 309 7.66 3.84 13.79
C ILE A 309 6.30 4.10 13.18
N ILE A 310 5.29 3.34 13.58
CA ILE A 310 3.96 3.41 12.96
C ILE A 310 2.85 3.49 14.00
N SER A 311 1.74 4.07 13.61
CA SER A 311 0.55 4.08 14.47
C SER A 311 -0.16 2.72 14.48
N SER A 312 -0.92 2.46 15.53
CA SER A 312 -1.74 1.24 15.68
C SER A 312 -2.88 1.14 14.64
N HIS A 313 -3.15 2.19 13.87
CA HIS A 313 -4.16 2.19 12.79
C HIS A 313 -3.58 1.84 11.42
N VAL A 314 -2.29 1.66 11.28
CA VAL A 314 -1.66 1.20 10.03
C VAL A 314 -1.90 -0.30 9.86
N GLY A 315 -2.49 -0.71 8.72
CA GLY A 315 -2.98 -2.08 8.51
C GLY A 315 -1.90 -3.16 8.62
N CYS A 316 -0.65 -2.84 8.25
CA CYS A 316 0.47 -3.79 8.33
C CYS A 316 1.10 -3.89 9.73
N ALA A 317 0.65 -3.13 10.73
CA ALA A 317 1.31 -3.04 12.04
C ALA A 317 1.56 -4.42 12.67
N GLN A 318 0.53 -5.27 12.74
CA GLN A 318 0.60 -6.60 13.35
C GLN A 318 1.38 -7.64 12.52
N ASP A 319 1.66 -7.33 11.27
CA ASP A 319 2.33 -8.20 10.32
C ASP A 319 3.81 -7.86 10.18
N LEU A 320 4.13 -6.59 10.04
CA LEU A 320 5.47 -6.13 9.68
C LEU A 320 6.29 -5.63 10.89
N VAL A 321 5.66 -5.15 11.96
CA VAL A 321 6.39 -4.55 13.08
C VAL A 321 6.30 -5.42 14.34
N THR A 322 7.47 -5.81 14.85
CA THR A 322 7.64 -6.37 16.17
C THR A 322 8.33 -5.29 17.01
N PRO A 323 7.63 -4.73 18.03
CA PRO A 323 8.20 -3.68 18.86
C PRO A 323 9.54 -4.09 19.47
N PHE A 324 10.52 -3.17 19.44
CA PHE A 324 11.89 -3.33 19.92
C PHE A 324 12.76 -4.35 19.15
N GLU A 325 12.24 -4.96 18.06
CA GLU A 325 13.02 -5.84 17.17
C GLU A 325 13.32 -5.18 15.82
N ASN A 326 12.32 -4.50 15.25
CA ASN A 326 12.48 -3.86 13.94
C ASN A 326 11.77 -2.49 13.83
N GLY A 327 11.25 -1.99 14.94
CA GLY A 327 10.57 -0.71 14.99
C GLY A 327 9.70 -0.56 16.23
N LEU A 328 8.80 0.43 16.20
CA LEU A 328 7.88 0.69 17.30
C LEU A 328 6.46 0.95 16.78
N ILE A 329 5.48 0.64 17.64
CA ILE A 329 4.05 0.92 17.37
C ILE A 329 3.55 1.81 18.51
N PHE A 330 2.90 2.92 18.15
CA PHE A 330 2.27 3.82 19.12
C PHE A 330 0.75 3.90 18.91
N PRO A 331 -0.04 4.26 19.95
CA PRO A 331 -1.48 4.48 19.80
C PRO A 331 -1.78 5.60 18.81
N ALA A 332 -2.63 5.35 17.81
CA ALA A 332 -2.93 6.32 16.78
C ALA A 332 -3.52 7.62 17.34
N GLY A 333 -2.94 8.77 16.95
CA GLY A 333 -3.32 10.09 17.42
C GLY A 333 -2.72 10.51 18.76
N ASP A 334 -1.89 9.65 19.38
CA ASP A 334 -1.17 9.98 20.61
C ASP A 334 0.21 10.54 20.32
N VAL A 335 0.28 11.88 20.27
CA VAL A 335 1.53 12.63 20.01
C VAL A 335 2.56 12.40 21.12
N SER A 336 2.15 12.25 22.37
CA SER A 336 3.07 11.96 23.48
C SER A 336 3.74 10.61 23.31
N ALA A 337 2.95 9.57 23.01
CA ALA A 337 3.50 8.24 22.77
C ALA A 337 4.40 8.21 21.51
N LEU A 338 4.09 8.99 20.47
CA LEU A 338 4.98 9.13 19.31
C LEU A 338 6.29 9.83 19.71
N THR A 339 6.22 10.87 20.54
CA THR A 339 7.40 11.57 21.09
C THR A 339 8.32 10.59 21.84
N ASP A 340 7.75 9.74 22.68
CA ASP A 340 8.51 8.74 23.44
C ASP A 340 9.10 7.67 22.52
N CYS A 341 8.38 7.25 21.48
CA CYS A 341 8.91 6.36 20.44
C CYS A 341 10.12 6.97 19.70
N LEU A 342 10.07 8.27 19.40
CA LEU A 342 11.20 8.97 18.77
C LEU A 342 12.42 9.01 19.69
N ARG A 343 12.24 9.37 20.98
CA ARG A 343 13.31 9.36 21.97
C ARG A 343 13.92 7.97 22.15
N GLU A 344 13.08 6.96 22.24
CA GLU A 344 13.51 5.56 22.36
C GLU A 344 14.32 5.09 21.17
N ALA A 345 13.88 5.40 19.94
CA ALA A 345 14.58 5.01 18.73
C ALA A 345 15.98 5.64 18.62
N PHE A 346 16.12 6.89 19.04
CA PHE A 346 17.39 7.64 18.96
C PHE A 346 18.26 7.57 20.22
N SER A 347 17.86 6.80 21.24
CA SER A 347 18.66 6.59 22.45
C SER A 347 19.86 5.68 22.25
N ASP A 348 19.82 4.80 21.22
CA ASP A 348 20.88 3.83 20.90
C ASP A 348 20.94 3.57 19.37
N PHE A 349 21.99 4.08 18.72
CA PHE A 349 22.14 3.98 17.27
C PHE A 349 22.54 2.60 16.77
N ASP A 350 23.22 1.79 17.59
CA ASP A 350 23.56 0.43 17.20
C ASP A 350 22.32 -0.45 17.21
N ARG A 351 21.44 -0.25 18.19
CA ARG A 351 20.13 -0.88 18.23
C ARG A 351 19.26 -0.42 17.05
N LEU A 352 19.25 0.86 16.72
CA LEU A 352 18.49 1.37 15.59
C LEU A 352 18.94 0.73 14.28
N ARG A 353 20.23 0.53 14.09
CA ARG A 353 20.79 -0.17 12.93
C ARG A 353 20.41 -1.66 12.91
N ALA A 354 20.43 -2.32 14.06
CA ALA A 354 20.00 -3.72 14.20
C ALA A 354 18.50 -3.87 13.86
N TRP A 355 17.65 -2.92 14.25
CA TRP A 355 16.24 -2.89 13.85
C TRP A 355 16.08 -2.77 12.34
N GLY A 356 16.93 -2.00 11.67
CA GLY A 356 16.92 -1.90 10.21
C GLY A 356 17.20 -3.25 9.54
N ALA A 357 18.23 -3.98 10.00
CA ALA A 357 18.55 -5.31 9.48
C ALA A 357 17.40 -6.31 9.72
N ALA A 358 16.76 -6.26 10.90
CA ALA A 358 15.60 -7.09 11.22
C ALA A 358 14.38 -6.72 10.36
N SER A 359 14.19 -5.43 10.04
CA SER A 359 13.17 -4.96 9.09
C SER A 359 13.35 -5.60 7.71
N GLN A 360 14.57 -5.60 7.17
CA GLN A 360 14.86 -6.19 5.87
C GLN A 360 14.63 -7.71 5.87
N ALA A 361 15.04 -8.40 6.92
CA ALA A 361 14.77 -9.84 7.08
C ALA A 361 13.25 -10.13 7.14
N ARG A 362 12.48 -9.29 7.81
CA ARG A 362 11.03 -9.44 7.93
C ARG A 362 10.33 -9.25 6.60
N ILE A 363 10.68 -8.21 5.83
CA ILE A 363 9.99 -7.88 4.59
C ILE A 363 10.23 -8.92 3.48
N ALA A 364 11.28 -9.71 3.53
CA ALA A 364 11.52 -10.80 2.60
C ALA A 364 10.37 -11.81 2.55
N GLN A 365 9.59 -11.93 3.63
CA GLN A 365 8.40 -12.80 3.70
C GLN A 365 7.15 -12.18 3.06
N TYR A 366 7.21 -10.92 2.62
CA TYR A 366 6.14 -10.17 1.98
C TYR A 366 6.58 -9.73 0.57
N SER A 367 6.74 -10.71 -0.30
CA SER A 367 7.19 -10.55 -1.69
C SER A 367 6.15 -11.02 -2.68
N TYR A 368 6.32 -10.71 -3.97
CA TYR A 368 5.45 -11.23 -5.02
C TYR A 368 5.50 -12.75 -5.14
N THR A 369 6.57 -13.41 -4.71
CA THR A 369 6.64 -14.87 -4.64
C THR A 369 5.60 -15.41 -3.67
N GLN A 370 5.50 -14.86 -2.46
CA GLN A 370 4.47 -15.24 -1.49
C GLN A 370 3.06 -14.85 -1.95
N THR A 371 2.92 -13.66 -2.58
CA THR A 371 1.65 -13.22 -3.15
C THR A 371 1.15 -14.20 -4.21
N THR A 372 2.05 -14.65 -5.10
CA THR A 372 1.78 -15.65 -6.15
C THR A 372 1.47 -17.02 -5.57
N ALA A 373 2.24 -17.48 -4.57
CA ALA A 373 2.01 -18.76 -3.92
C ALA A 373 0.59 -18.84 -3.29
N GLY A 374 0.14 -17.77 -2.65
CA GLY A 374 -1.22 -17.70 -2.11
C GLY A 374 -2.31 -17.77 -3.20
N LEU A 375 -2.09 -17.11 -4.34
CA LEU A 375 -2.99 -17.23 -5.48
C LEU A 375 -3.01 -18.65 -6.07
N GLN A 376 -1.84 -19.27 -6.22
CA GLN A 376 -1.75 -20.65 -6.73
C GLN A 376 -2.45 -21.65 -5.81
N GLN A 377 -2.32 -21.50 -4.48
CA GLN A 377 -3.06 -22.31 -3.50
C GLN A 377 -4.58 -22.15 -3.64
N ALA A 378 -5.06 -20.91 -3.85
CA ALA A 378 -6.49 -20.68 -4.08
C ALA A 378 -6.97 -21.26 -5.40
N ILE A 379 -6.17 -21.20 -6.45
CA ILE A 379 -6.45 -21.82 -7.75
C ILE A 379 -6.54 -23.34 -7.60
N ALA A 380 -5.55 -23.99 -6.99
CA ALA A 380 -5.52 -25.44 -6.76
C ALA A 380 -6.76 -25.90 -5.96
N PHE A 381 -7.11 -25.17 -4.89
CA PHE A 381 -8.32 -25.43 -4.12
C PHE A 381 -9.61 -25.41 -4.98
N LEU A 382 -9.73 -24.45 -5.91
CA LEU A 382 -10.90 -24.35 -6.78
C LEU A 382 -10.92 -25.39 -7.89
N SER A 383 -9.77 -25.92 -8.30
CA SER A 383 -9.62 -26.95 -9.32
C SER A 383 -9.78 -28.36 -8.77
N GLY A 384 -9.91 -28.53 -7.44
CA GLY A 384 -10.01 -29.83 -6.78
C GLY A 384 -8.70 -30.62 -6.78
N ALA A 385 -7.58 -29.90 -6.96
CA ALA A 385 -6.23 -30.48 -7.04
C ALA A 385 -5.51 -30.46 -5.68
#